data_78669fc54f266b6903223a0da29f8f76
#
_entry.id   78669fc54f266b6903223a0da29f8f76
#
_cell.length_a   1.000
_cell.length_b   1.000
_cell.length_c   1.000
_cell.angle_alpha   90.00
_cell.angle_beta   90.00
_cell.angle_gamma   90.00
#
_symmetry.space_group_name_H-M   'P 1'
#
loop_
_entity.id
_entity.type
_entity.pdbx_description
1 polymer ?
#
loop_
_entity_poly.entity_id
_entity_poly.type
_entity_poly.pdbx_seq_one_letter_code
_entity_poly.pdbx_strand_id
1 'polypeptide(L)'
;KVAVYGFVRIVFDLVGDPTWWWAMIVLAIGGGTAVIGVLYAVLAKDLQKLLAYSTIENVGIIFAGLGLALAFRANQLDAAAALALTASLLHVLNHSLFKSLLFFGAGAVLHATGLRDIERLGGLIHRMPATSLAFLVGSMAISALPPFNGFVSEWLIFQAVLLSPSIPQWGLKLMIPAVGALLALSAALAGAYGIAVSLTMG
;
A
#
# COMPACT_ATOMS: atom_id res chain seq x y z
N LYS A 1 9.82 -7.76 -0.57
CA LYS A 1 8.75 -8.78 -0.68
C LYS A 1 9.14 -10.12 -0.06
N VAL A 2 10.42 -10.49 -0.04
CA VAL A 2 10.90 -11.72 0.62
C VAL A 2 10.51 -11.76 2.11
N ALA A 3 10.59 -10.63 2.81
CA ALA A 3 10.17 -10.56 4.22
C ALA A 3 8.65 -10.79 4.39
N VAL A 4 7.82 -10.27 3.49
CA VAL A 4 6.37 -10.52 3.49
C VAL A 4 6.08 -11.99 3.22
N TYR A 5 6.77 -12.60 2.25
CA TYR A 5 6.67 -14.04 1.98
C TYR A 5 7.05 -14.86 3.21
N GLY A 6 8.19 -14.54 3.84
CA GLY A 6 8.64 -15.21 5.06
C GLY A 6 7.62 -15.10 6.20
N PHE A 7 7.04 -13.91 6.40
CA PHE A 7 5.98 -13.70 7.38
C PHE A 7 4.76 -14.59 7.11
N VAL A 8 4.27 -14.60 5.87
CA VAL A 8 3.12 -15.43 5.48
C VAL A 8 3.42 -16.91 5.72
N ARG A 9 4.58 -17.40 5.26
CA ARG A 9 4.96 -18.80 5.45
C ARG A 9 5.07 -19.20 6.90
N ILE A 10 5.66 -18.35 7.73
CA ILE A 10 5.84 -18.67 9.16
C ILE A 10 4.47 -18.63 9.87
N VAL A 11 3.73 -17.55 9.72
CA VAL A 11 2.55 -17.28 10.54
C VAL A 11 1.31 -18.08 10.08
N PHE A 12 1.15 -18.28 8.76
CA PHE A 12 -0.03 -18.99 8.24
C PHE A 12 0.18 -20.48 8.05
N ASP A 13 1.43 -20.94 7.84
CA ASP A 13 1.68 -22.34 7.49
C ASP A 13 2.42 -23.11 8.59
N LEU A 14 3.36 -22.50 9.33
CA LEU A 14 4.26 -23.22 10.21
C LEU A 14 3.88 -23.13 11.69
N VAL A 15 3.31 -22.00 12.15
CA VAL A 15 3.05 -21.78 13.58
C VAL A 15 1.71 -22.37 14.03
N GLY A 16 0.81 -22.72 13.12
CA GLY A 16 -0.51 -23.28 13.43
C GLY A 16 -1.58 -22.21 13.62
N ASP A 17 -2.56 -22.48 14.50
CA ASP A 17 -3.71 -21.57 14.66
C ASP A 17 -3.32 -20.28 15.38
N PRO A 18 -3.54 -19.11 14.75
CA PRO A 18 -3.17 -17.85 15.35
C PRO A 18 -4.09 -17.50 16.52
N THR A 19 -3.55 -16.84 17.52
CA THR A 19 -4.34 -16.24 18.57
C THR A 19 -4.77 -14.83 18.19
N TRP A 20 -5.92 -14.37 18.65
CA TRP A 20 -6.52 -13.07 18.29
C TRP A 20 -5.61 -11.86 18.59
N TRP A 21 -4.77 -11.92 19.61
CA TRP A 21 -3.89 -10.81 19.97
C TRP A 21 -2.72 -10.62 18.99
N TRP A 22 -2.31 -11.67 18.26
CA TRP A 22 -1.32 -11.51 17.16
C TRP A 22 -1.87 -10.59 16.07
N ALA A 23 -3.14 -10.78 15.75
CA ALA A 23 -3.81 -9.92 14.78
C ALA A 23 -3.80 -8.45 15.20
N MET A 24 -4.02 -8.16 16.50
CA MET A 24 -3.97 -6.79 17.02
C MET A 24 -2.60 -6.15 16.83
N ILE A 25 -1.51 -6.87 17.10
CA ILE A 25 -0.16 -6.37 16.92
C ILE A 25 0.10 -6.07 15.44
N VAL A 26 -0.24 -7.02 14.56
CA VAL A 26 0.00 -6.87 13.12
C VAL A 26 -0.85 -5.73 12.54
N LEU A 27 -2.11 -5.60 12.94
CA LEU A 27 -2.99 -4.49 12.56
C LEU A 27 -2.45 -3.13 13.01
N ALA A 28 -2.00 -3.03 14.26
CA ALA A 28 -1.46 -1.78 14.81
C ALA A 28 -0.19 -1.35 14.06
N ILE A 29 0.73 -2.28 13.84
CA ILE A 29 1.96 -2.03 13.08
C ILE A 29 1.62 -1.66 11.63
N GLY A 30 0.74 -2.43 10.98
CA GLY A 30 0.35 -2.17 9.60
C GLY A 30 -0.30 -0.81 9.41
N GLY A 31 -1.34 -0.50 10.18
CA GLY A 31 -2.04 0.79 10.12
C GLY A 31 -1.14 1.98 10.46
N GLY A 32 -0.34 1.87 11.52
CA GLY A 32 0.62 2.92 11.91
C GLY A 32 1.70 3.15 10.85
N THR A 33 2.24 2.07 10.28
CA THR A 33 3.25 2.14 9.23
C THR A 33 2.71 2.77 7.95
N ALA A 34 1.47 2.46 7.57
CA ALA A 34 0.82 3.06 6.40
C ALA A 34 0.70 4.57 6.54
N VAL A 35 0.20 5.06 7.67
CA VAL A 35 0.05 6.51 7.92
C VAL A 35 1.40 7.22 8.00
N ILE A 36 2.36 6.67 8.74
CA ILE A 36 3.69 7.28 8.83
C ILE A 36 4.34 7.33 7.44
N GLY A 37 4.26 6.25 6.67
CA GLY A 37 4.79 6.18 5.31
C GLY A 37 4.21 7.25 4.39
N VAL A 38 2.89 7.40 4.35
CA VAL A 38 2.23 8.38 3.47
C VAL A 38 2.53 9.83 3.90
N LEU A 39 2.55 10.12 5.20
CA LEU A 39 2.88 11.46 5.69
C LEU A 39 4.28 11.90 5.24
N TYR A 40 5.27 11.03 5.38
CA TYR A 40 6.62 11.32 4.89
C TYR A 40 6.72 11.37 3.37
N ALA A 41 5.90 10.59 2.65
CA ALA A 41 5.83 10.63 1.19
C ALA A 41 5.32 11.99 0.70
N VAL A 42 4.23 12.51 1.29
CA VAL A 42 3.65 13.82 0.93
C VAL A 42 4.64 14.97 1.20
N LEU A 43 5.45 14.87 2.23
CA LEU A 43 6.43 15.91 2.59
C LEU A 43 7.75 15.81 1.80
N ALA A 44 7.96 14.73 1.07
CA ALA A 44 9.23 14.50 0.38
C ALA A 44 9.32 15.32 -0.92
N LYS A 45 10.38 16.13 -1.04
CA LYS A 45 10.71 16.89 -2.27
C LYS A 45 11.57 16.13 -3.25
N ASP A 46 12.25 15.09 -2.80
CA ASP A 46 13.07 14.20 -3.63
C ASP A 46 12.22 13.05 -4.16
N LEU A 47 12.18 12.89 -5.48
CA LEU A 47 11.36 11.87 -6.17
C LEU A 47 11.66 10.45 -5.68
N GLN A 48 12.93 10.10 -5.48
CA GLN A 48 13.30 8.77 -5.02
C GLN A 48 12.94 8.55 -3.53
N LYS A 49 13.07 9.59 -2.69
CA LYS A 49 12.65 9.53 -1.28
C LYS A 49 11.13 9.40 -1.17
N LEU A 50 10.36 10.14 -1.98
CA LEU A 50 8.91 9.99 -2.06
C LEU A 50 8.54 8.54 -2.36
N LEU A 51 9.15 7.95 -3.39
CA LEU A 51 8.92 6.56 -3.75
C LEU A 51 9.37 5.58 -2.65
N ALA A 52 10.41 5.87 -1.89
CA ALA A 52 10.82 5.06 -0.76
C ALA A 52 9.80 5.11 0.38
N TYR A 53 9.32 6.29 0.75
CA TYR A 53 8.30 6.45 1.80
C TYR A 53 6.96 5.83 1.41
N SER A 54 6.55 5.97 0.16
CA SER A 54 5.35 5.30 -0.32
C SER A 54 5.51 3.76 -0.43
N THR A 55 6.74 3.24 -0.40
CA THR A 55 6.97 1.80 -0.18
C THR A 55 6.66 1.40 1.27
N ILE A 56 7.07 2.22 2.24
CA ILE A 56 6.75 2.01 3.66
C ILE A 56 5.23 1.99 3.88
N GLU A 57 4.53 2.98 3.31
CA GLU A 57 3.07 3.04 3.29
C GLU A 57 2.43 1.75 2.80
N ASN A 58 2.77 1.34 1.57
CA ASN A 58 2.17 0.17 0.94
C ASN A 58 2.50 -1.16 1.66
N VAL A 59 3.68 -1.27 2.26
CA VAL A 59 4.01 -2.39 3.15
C VAL A 59 3.10 -2.37 4.38
N GLY A 60 2.81 -1.20 4.94
CA GLY A 60 1.83 -1.02 6.00
C GLY A 60 0.43 -1.53 5.61
N ILE A 61 -0.05 -1.18 4.41
CA ILE A 61 -1.33 -1.67 3.86
C ILE A 61 -1.34 -3.20 3.74
N ILE A 62 -0.27 -3.80 3.25
CA ILE A 62 -0.12 -5.27 3.18
C ILE A 62 -0.24 -5.90 4.57
N PHE A 63 0.50 -5.37 5.56
CA PHE A 63 0.45 -5.91 6.92
C PHE A 63 -0.89 -5.68 7.60
N ALA A 64 -1.57 -4.57 7.34
CA ALA A 64 -2.94 -4.36 7.82
C ALA A 64 -3.90 -5.43 7.26
N GLY A 65 -3.83 -5.74 5.97
CA GLY A 65 -4.61 -6.82 5.37
C GLY A 65 -4.26 -8.20 5.90
N LEU A 66 -2.97 -8.50 6.14
CA LEU A 66 -2.54 -9.75 6.79
C LEU A 66 -3.03 -9.83 8.23
N GLY A 67 -3.04 -8.71 8.97
CA GLY A 67 -3.61 -8.62 10.30
C GLY A 67 -5.11 -8.91 10.33
N LEU A 68 -5.87 -8.42 9.34
CA LEU A 68 -7.29 -8.78 9.14
C LEU A 68 -7.45 -10.29 8.91
N ALA A 69 -6.64 -10.86 8.03
CA ALA A 69 -6.68 -12.30 7.76
C ALA A 69 -6.42 -13.14 9.02
N LEU A 70 -5.46 -12.72 9.85
CA LEU A 70 -5.19 -13.36 11.14
C LEU A 70 -6.35 -13.20 12.13
N ALA A 71 -6.97 -12.01 12.20
CA ALA A 71 -8.11 -11.77 13.08
C ALA A 71 -9.30 -12.66 12.73
N PHE A 72 -9.59 -12.81 11.44
CA PHE A 72 -10.66 -13.65 10.96
C PHE A 72 -10.36 -15.15 11.15
N ARG A 73 -9.13 -15.58 10.84
CA ARG A 73 -8.70 -16.98 11.04
C ARG A 73 -8.74 -17.38 12.53
N ALA A 74 -8.29 -16.51 13.43
CA ALA A 74 -8.36 -16.74 14.88
C ALA A 74 -9.79 -16.90 15.41
N ASN A 75 -10.79 -16.43 14.65
CA ASN A 75 -12.20 -16.54 14.95
C ASN A 75 -12.95 -17.57 14.08
N GLN A 76 -12.23 -18.39 13.33
CA GLN A 76 -12.76 -19.42 12.42
C GLN A 76 -13.70 -18.86 11.33
N LEU A 77 -13.43 -17.63 10.89
CA LEU A 77 -14.15 -16.92 9.84
C LEU A 77 -13.41 -17.11 8.50
N ASP A 78 -13.36 -18.33 8.00
CA ASP A 78 -12.50 -18.75 6.89
C ASP A 78 -12.73 -17.94 5.60
N ALA A 79 -13.97 -17.65 5.25
CA ALA A 79 -14.28 -16.88 4.04
C ALA A 79 -13.74 -15.42 4.13
N ALA A 80 -13.90 -14.78 5.29
CA ALA A 80 -13.37 -13.44 5.52
C ALA A 80 -11.85 -13.45 5.60
N ALA A 81 -11.25 -14.46 6.23
CA ALA A 81 -9.80 -14.65 6.28
C ALA A 81 -9.21 -14.84 4.87
N ALA A 82 -9.86 -15.67 4.03
CA ALA A 82 -9.45 -15.89 2.64
C ALA A 82 -9.54 -14.60 1.81
N LEU A 83 -10.60 -13.80 1.97
CA LEU A 83 -10.73 -12.50 1.30
C LEU A 83 -9.59 -11.57 1.69
N ALA A 84 -9.33 -11.37 2.98
CA ALA A 84 -8.29 -10.47 3.47
C ALA A 84 -6.88 -10.94 3.06
N LEU A 85 -6.59 -12.24 3.11
CA LEU A 85 -5.32 -12.82 2.68
C LEU A 85 -5.12 -12.64 1.17
N THR A 86 -6.14 -12.96 0.36
CA THR A 86 -6.09 -12.80 -1.10
C THR A 86 -5.89 -11.34 -1.49
N ALA A 87 -6.61 -10.41 -0.86
CA ALA A 87 -6.46 -8.98 -1.08
C ALA A 87 -5.03 -8.50 -0.77
N SER A 88 -4.45 -8.97 0.33
CA SER A 88 -3.07 -8.64 0.73
C SER A 88 -2.04 -9.17 -0.25
N LEU A 89 -2.16 -10.43 -0.67
CA LEU A 89 -1.26 -11.04 -1.65
C LEU A 89 -1.39 -10.40 -3.03
N LEU A 90 -2.61 -10.06 -3.45
CA LEU A 90 -2.84 -9.29 -4.67
C LEU A 90 -2.17 -7.90 -4.57
N HIS A 91 -2.26 -7.24 -3.41
CA HIS A 91 -1.59 -5.96 -3.21
C HIS A 91 -0.06 -6.09 -3.24
N VAL A 92 0.51 -7.19 -2.73
CA VAL A 92 1.95 -7.49 -2.87
C VAL A 92 2.36 -7.52 -4.34
N LEU A 93 1.59 -8.23 -5.18
CA LEU A 93 1.85 -8.32 -6.62
C LEU A 93 1.72 -6.95 -7.30
N ASN A 94 0.60 -6.27 -7.11
CA ASN A 94 0.33 -4.96 -7.69
C ASN A 94 1.38 -3.94 -7.30
N HIS A 95 1.72 -3.87 -6.02
CA HIS A 95 2.76 -2.98 -5.50
C HIS A 95 4.13 -3.30 -6.12
N SER A 96 4.48 -4.56 -6.33
CA SER A 96 5.74 -4.89 -6.98
C SER A 96 5.83 -4.36 -8.42
N LEU A 97 4.71 -4.42 -9.16
CA LEU A 97 4.64 -3.97 -10.55
C LEU A 97 4.74 -2.45 -10.65
N PHE A 98 3.84 -1.70 -9.99
CA PHE A 98 3.86 -0.25 -10.14
C PHE A 98 5.08 0.41 -9.48
N LYS A 99 5.65 -0.18 -8.41
CA LYS A 99 6.88 0.32 -7.80
C LYS A 99 8.10 0.11 -8.69
N SER A 100 8.22 -1.04 -9.31
CA SER A 100 9.31 -1.28 -10.27
C SER A 100 9.24 -0.28 -11.41
N LEU A 101 8.04 -0.05 -11.96
CA LEU A 101 7.82 0.94 -13.03
C LEU A 101 8.24 2.35 -12.59
N LEU A 102 7.79 2.79 -11.41
CA LEU A 102 8.08 4.13 -10.89
C LEU A 102 9.56 4.32 -10.56
N PHE A 103 10.24 3.33 -9.97
CA PHE A 103 11.66 3.43 -9.68
C PHE A 103 12.52 3.42 -10.95
N PHE A 104 12.19 2.61 -11.96
CA PHE A 104 12.87 2.68 -13.24
C PHE A 104 12.64 4.01 -13.94
N GLY A 105 11.41 4.54 -13.91
CA GLY A 105 11.09 5.86 -14.41
C GLY A 105 11.85 6.98 -13.71
N ALA A 106 11.91 6.95 -12.37
CA ALA A 106 12.68 7.91 -11.59
C ALA A 106 14.20 7.84 -11.89
N GLY A 107 14.71 6.63 -12.12
CA GLY A 107 16.10 6.43 -12.59
C GLY A 107 16.35 7.06 -13.96
N ALA A 108 15.42 6.86 -14.90
CA ALA A 108 15.50 7.45 -16.24
C ALA A 108 15.45 8.98 -16.20
N VAL A 109 14.55 9.56 -15.38
CA VAL A 109 14.45 11.01 -15.17
C VAL A 109 15.75 11.56 -14.58
N LEU A 110 16.29 10.93 -13.54
CA LEU A 110 17.55 11.34 -12.93
C LEU A 110 18.71 11.30 -13.93
N HIS A 111 18.79 10.24 -14.74
CA HIS A 111 19.84 10.10 -15.75
C HIS A 111 19.77 11.19 -16.82
N ALA A 112 18.55 11.53 -17.26
CA ALA A 112 18.35 12.52 -18.32
C ALA A 112 18.48 13.98 -17.85
N THR A 113 18.09 14.28 -16.59
CA THR A 113 17.99 15.65 -16.08
C THR A 113 19.09 16.02 -15.07
N GLY A 114 19.68 15.02 -14.41
CA GLY A 114 20.57 15.21 -13.25
C GLY A 114 19.83 15.68 -11.99
N LEU A 115 18.51 15.79 -12.02
CA LEU A 115 17.68 16.36 -10.93
C LEU A 115 16.89 15.27 -10.23
N ARG A 116 16.69 15.45 -8.91
CA ARG A 116 15.81 14.63 -8.06
C ARG A 116 14.67 15.44 -7.43
N ASP A 117 14.83 16.76 -7.40
CA ASP A 117 13.90 17.68 -6.77
C ASP A 117 12.66 17.83 -7.63
N ILE A 118 11.51 17.41 -7.10
CA ILE A 118 10.22 17.40 -7.78
C ILE A 118 9.80 18.82 -8.18
N GLU A 119 10.11 19.83 -7.34
CA GLU A 119 9.76 21.23 -7.61
C GLU A 119 10.54 21.83 -8.78
N ARG A 120 11.65 21.21 -9.17
CA ARG A 120 12.52 21.64 -10.27
C ARG A 120 12.34 20.83 -11.54
N LEU A 121 11.52 19.79 -11.49
CA LEU A 121 11.15 18.97 -12.63
C LEU A 121 9.88 19.52 -13.28
N GLY A 122 9.82 19.51 -14.61
CA GLY A 122 8.64 19.90 -15.39
C GLY A 122 8.89 19.77 -16.88
N GLY A 123 7.82 19.68 -17.66
CA GLY A 123 7.88 19.58 -19.11
C GLY A 123 8.51 18.28 -19.63
N LEU A 124 8.56 17.23 -18.81
CA LEU A 124 9.21 15.96 -19.19
C LEU A 124 8.44 15.23 -20.28
N ILE A 125 7.15 15.45 -20.40
CA ILE A 125 6.31 14.87 -21.46
C ILE A 125 6.83 15.22 -22.86
N HIS A 126 7.40 16.42 -23.04
CA HIS A 126 7.96 16.85 -24.32
C HIS A 126 9.33 16.29 -24.61
N ARG A 127 10.12 15.95 -23.57
CA ARG A 127 11.48 15.46 -23.69
C ARG A 127 11.57 13.93 -23.58
N MET A 128 10.69 13.32 -22.79
CA MET A 128 10.68 11.90 -22.48
C MET A 128 9.25 11.32 -22.51
N PRO A 129 8.52 11.40 -23.64
CA PRO A 129 7.08 11.12 -23.69
C PRO A 129 6.73 9.70 -23.24
N ALA A 130 7.51 8.68 -23.63
CA ALA A 130 7.27 7.30 -23.22
C ALA A 130 7.48 7.08 -21.70
N THR A 131 8.54 7.69 -21.13
CA THR A 131 8.80 7.63 -19.70
C THR A 131 7.73 8.36 -18.91
N SER A 132 7.30 9.54 -19.39
CA SER A 132 6.25 10.35 -18.74
C SER A 132 4.91 9.63 -18.75
N LEU A 133 4.54 8.98 -19.86
CA LEU A 133 3.32 8.17 -19.92
C LEU A 133 3.38 6.98 -18.95
N ALA A 134 4.49 6.24 -18.94
CA ALA A 134 4.69 5.12 -18.02
C ALA A 134 4.64 5.58 -16.56
N PHE A 135 5.24 6.73 -16.26
CA PHE A 135 5.24 7.31 -14.93
C PHE A 135 3.84 7.76 -14.49
N LEU A 136 3.08 8.37 -15.41
CA LEU A 136 1.67 8.75 -15.17
C LEU A 136 0.83 7.52 -14.81
N VAL A 137 0.91 6.46 -15.62
CA VAL A 137 0.20 5.19 -15.34
C VAL A 137 0.60 4.61 -13.98
N GLY A 138 1.89 4.59 -13.66
CA GLY A 138 2.38 4.13 -12.35
C GLY A 138 1.88 4.99 -11.19
N SER A 139 1.83 6.32 -11.37
CA SER A 139 1.31 7.26 -10.38
C SER A 139 -0.18 7.09 -10.14
N MET A 140 -0.97 6.85 -11.16
CA MET A 140 -2.40 6.53 -11.03
C MET A 140 -2.62 5.20 -10.33
N ALA A 141 -1.77 4.20 -10.61
CA ALA A 141 -1.85 2.89 -9.98
C ALA A 141 -1.51 2.94 -8.48
N ILE A 142 -0.45 3.66 -8.08
CA ILE A 142 -0.06 3.79 -6.67
C ILE A 142 -1.02 4.65 -5.86
N SER A 143 -1.73 5.57 -6.51
CA SER A 143 -2.77 6.41 -5.90
C SER A 143 -4.11 5.69 -5.77
N ALA A 144 -4.16 4.40 -6.03
CA ALA A 144 -5.38 3.59 -6.01
C ALA A 144 -6.55 4.20 -6.80
N LEU A 145 -6.26 4.81 -7.94
CA LEU A 145 -7.32 5.37 -8.80
C LEU A 145 -7.97 4.27 -9.66
N PRO A 146 -9.31 4.22 -9.75
CA PRO A 146 -9.98 3.33 -10.70
C PRO A 146 -9.64 3.70 -12.15
N PRO A 147 -9.46 2.76 -13.06
CA PRO A 147 -9.59 1.30 -12.95
C PRO A 147 -8.25 0.57 -12.68
N PHE A 148 -7.24 1.25 -12.15
CA PHE A 148 -5.91 0.67 -11.99
C PHE A 148 -5.85 -0.43 -10.90
N ASN A 149 -4.83 -1.28 -11.01
CA ASN A 149 -4.66 -2.45 -10.18
C ASN A 149 -4.47 -2.14 -8.68
N GLY A 150 -3.87 -0.98 -8.33
CA GLY A 150 -3.77 -0.53 -6.94
C GLY A 150 -5.14 -0.39 -6.29
N PHE A 151 -6.09 0.25 -6.98
CA PHE A 151 -7.48 0.36 -6.51
C PHE A 151 -8.11 -1.00 -6.21
N VAL A 152 -7.97 -1.97 -7.11
CA VAL A 152 -8.61 -3.29 -6.94
C VAL A 152 -8.18 -3.97 -5.65
N SER A 153 -6.89 -4.00 -5.37
CA SER A 153 -6.38 -4.66 -4.17
C SER A 153 -6.71 -3.91 -2.87
N GLU A 154 -6.64 -2.59 -2.88
CA GLU A 154 -7.03 -1.78 -1.72
C GLU A 154 -8.53 -1.87 -1.46
N TRP A 155 -9.35 -1.81 -2.50
CA TRP A 155 -10.79 -1.99 -2.39
C TRP A 155 -11.17 -3.32 -1.75
N LEU A 156 -10.49 -4.42 -2.12
CA LEU A 156 -10.71 -5.72 -1.49
C LEU A 156 -10.31 -5.73 0.00
N ILE A 157 -9.26 -5.01 0.39
CA ILE A 157 -8.89 -4.84 1.81
C ILE A 157 -9.98 -4.04 2.53
N PHE A 158 -10.49 -2.96 1.94
CA PHE A 158 -11.61 -2.20 2.49
C PHE A 158 -12.88 -3.05 2.61
N GLN A 159 -13.18 -3.88 1.62
CA GLN A 159 -14.30 -4.82 1.73
C GLN A 159 -14.12 -5.79 2.91
N ALA A 160 -12.92 -6.29 3.15
CA ALA A 160 -12.64 -7.14 4.30
C ALA A 160 -12.88 -6.40 5.64
N VAL A 161 -12.58 -5.09 5.70
CA VAL A 161 -12.92 -4.25 6.86
C VAL A 161 -14.43 -4.04 7.00
N LEU A 162 -15.10 -3.64 5.91
CA LEU A 162 -16.53 -3.27 5.92
C LEU A 162 -17.46 -4.47 6.13
N LEU A 163 -17.10 -5.62 5.56
CA LEU A 163 -17.84 -6.87 5.69
C LEU A 163 -17.37 -7.69 6.90
N SER A 164 -16.58 -7.07 7.81
CA SER A 164 -16.10 -7.75 9.01
C SER A 164 -17.26 -8.33 9.80
N PRO A 165 -17.28 -9.67 9.97
CA PRO A 165 -18.32 -10.32 10.75
C PRO A 165 -18.24 -9.90 12.22
N SER A 166 -19.27 -10.23 13.01
CA SER A 166 -19.26 -10.02 14.45
C SER A 166 -18.14 -10.86 15.09
N ILE A 167 -17.17 -10.18 15.66
CA ILE A 167 -16.02 -10.79 16.37
C ILE A 167 -16.26 -10.62 17.88
N PRO A 168 -16.03 -11.62 18.74
CA PRO A 168 -16.31 -11.51 20.17
C PRO A 168 -15.38 -10.54 20.91
N GLN A 169 -14.09 -10.43 20.49
CA GLN A 169 -13.08 -9.63 21.17
C GLN A 169 -13.31 -8.13 20.95
N TRP A 170 -13.56 -7.40 22.03
CA TRP A 170 -13.78 -5.94 21.98
C TRP A 170 -12.58 -5.17 21.37
N GLY A 171 -11.36 -5.62 21.62
CA GLY A 171 -10.15 -4.99 21.07
C GLY A 171 -10.13 -5.02 19.55
N LEU A 172 -10.50 -6.16 18.93
CA LEU A 172 -10.60 -6.27 17.48
C LEU A 172 -11.78 -5.48 16.92
N LYS A 173 -12.92 -5.42 17.63
CA LYS A 173 -14.08 -4.60 17.24
C LYS A 173 -13.73 -3.11 17.12
N LEU A 174 -12.83 -2.62 17.95
CA LEU A 174 -12.36 -1.24 17.90
C LEU A 174 -11.23 -1.07 16.86
N MET A 175 -10.30 -2.02 16.82
CA MET A 175 -9.08 -1.88 16.01
C MET A 175 -9.34 -2.03 14.51
N ILE A 176 -10.22 -2.95 14.10
CA ILE A 176 -10.49 -3.15 12.65
C ILE A 176 -11.04 -1.87 11.99
N PRO A 177 -12.11 -1.23 12.49
CA PRO A 177 -12.57 0.01 11.90
C PRO A 177 -11.58 1.17 12.07
N ALA A 178 -10.81 1.22 13.18
CA ALA A 178 -9.78 2.23 13.37
C ALA A 178 -8.68 2.10 12.31
N VAL A 179 -8.17 0.89 12.05
CA VAL A 179 -7.21 0.63 10.99
C VAL A 179 -7.80 0.93 9.62
N GLY A 180 -9.08 0.57 9.38
CA GLY A 180 -9.79 0.96 8.16
C GLY A 180 -9.81 2.47 7.93
N ALA A 181 -10.05 3.26 8.98
CA ALA A 181 -10.00 4.73 8.90
C ALA A 181 -8.57 5.24 8.60
N LEU A 182 -7.55 4.63 9.21
CA LEU A 182 -6.14 4.96 8.92
C LEU A 182 -5.76 4.65 7.47
N LEU A 183 -6.22 3.51 6.93
CA LEU A 183 -6.01 3.15 5.53
C LEU A 183 -6.73 4.11 4.58
N ALA A 184 -7.96 4.55 4.92
CA ALA A 184 -8.69 5.55 4.13
C ALA A 184 -7.95 6.90 4.11
N LEU A 185 -7.39 7.33 5.25
CA LEU A 185 -6.55 8.50 5.32
C LEU A 185 -5.29 8.34 4.48
N SER A 186 -4.63 7.18 4.55
CA SER A 186 -3.45 6.86 3.73
C SER A 186 -3.78 6.95 2.24
N ALA A 187 -4.86 6.31 1.78
CA ALA A 187 -5.28 6.35 0.38
C ALA A 187 -5.58 7.77 -0.13
N ALA A 188 -6.24 8.61 0.71
CA ALA A 188 -6.51 10.01 0.36
C ALA A 188 -5.21 10.82 0.18
N LEU A 189 -4.23 10.64 1.07
CA LEU A 189 -2.92 11.29 0.99
C LEU A 189 -2.07 10.73 -0.16
N ALA A 190 -2.19 9.44 -0.47
CA ALA A 190 -1.56 8.81 -1.63
C ALA A 190 -2.04 9.45 -2.94
N GLY A 191 -3.32 9.76 -3.04
CA GLY A 191 -3.87 10.55 -4.15
C GLY A 191 -3.19 11.91 -4.32
N ALA A 192 -2.92 12.60 -3.22
CA ALA A 192 -2.28 13.91 -3.25
C ALA A 192 -0.84 13.85 -3.79
N TYR A 193 0.01 12.93 -3.27
CA TYR A 193 1.38 12.82 -3.80
C TYR A 193 1.41 12.24 -5.21
N GLY A 194 0.48 11.36 -5.57
CA GLY A 194 0.38 10.83 -6.92
C GLY A 194 0.06 11.90 -7.95
N ILE A 195 -0.84 12.84 -7.62
CA ILE A 195 -1.11 14.02 -8.44
C ILE A 195 0.13 14.90 -8.55
N ALA A 196 0.81 15.18 -7.42
CA ALA A 196 2.03 15.98 -7.42
C ALA A 196 3.10 15.39 -8.35
N VAL A 197 3.33 14.08 -8.26
CA VAL A 197 4.27 13.36 -9.13
C VAL A 197 3.83 13.40 -10.59
N SER A 198 2.54 13.29 -10.87
CA SER A 198 2.00 13.38 -12.25
C SER A 198 2.22 14.76 -12.86
N LEU A 199 2.07 15.83 -12.08
CA LEU A 199 2.29 17.21 -12.52
C LEU A 199 3.75 17.50 -12.88
N THR A 200 4.72 16.80 -12.29
CA THR A 200 6.13 16.95 -12.66
C THR A 200 6.45 16.41 -14.05
N MET A 201 5.58 15.54 -14.59
CA MET A 201 5.74 14.97 -15.93
C MET A 201 5.11 15.86 -17.02
N GLY A 202 4.11 16.68 -16.66
CA GLY A 202 3.45 17.68 -17.54
C GLY A 202 4.16 19.00 -17.51
#